data_cc1b72b665bd248eeeee7d89db41f180
#
_entry.id   cc1b72b665bd248eeeee7d89db41f180
#
_cell.length_a   1.000
_cell.length_b   1.000
_cell.length_c   1.000
_cell.angle_alpha   90.00
_cell.angle_beta   90.00
_cell.angle_gamma   90.00
#
_symmetry.space_group_name_H-M   'P 1'
#
loop_
_entity.id
_entity.type
_entity.pdbx_description
1 polymer ?
#
loop_
_entity_poly.entity_id
_entity_poly.type
_entity_poly.pdbx_seq_one_letter_code
_entity_poly.pdbx_strand_id
1 'polypeptide(L)'
;MLIICMQEFRKRELPVRTIRAQTATTTPAITEAAPEAKKTLRKCVVVITGASSGLGLATAKALSETGQCHVIMACRNFLKAERAAKTAGIPKENYTVMHLDLASLESVRQFVDTFRRSGMPLDVLVCNAAVYLPTAKEPTYTAEGFELSVGTNHLGHFLLARLLLDDLKKSDYPTKRLIIVGSITGTD
;
A
#
# COMPACT_ATOMS: atom_id res chain seq x y z
N MET A 1 5.98 9.99 17.77
CA MET A 1 6.81 9.08 16.95
C MET A 1 5.87 8.24 16.09
N LEU A 2 6.06 8.22 14.78
CA LEU A 2 5.23 7.44 13.86
C LEU A 2 5.79 6.01 13.80
N ILE A 3 4.95 5.00 14.05
CA ILE A 3 5.32 3.59 13.86
C ILE A 3 4.77 3.13 12.53
N ILE A 4 5.64 2.61 11.67
CA ILE A 4 5.27 1.97 10.42
C ILE A 4 5.53 0.48 10.59
N CYS A 5 4.46 -0.32 10.65
CA CYS A 5 4.57 -1.77 10.60
C CYS A 5 4.56 -2.22 9.15
N MET A 6 5.64 -2.84 8.70
CA MET A 6 5.76 -3.35 7.33
C MET A 6 5.80 -4.88 7.36
N GLN A 7 4.90 -5.50 6.59
CA GLN A 7 4.96 -6.92 6.33
C GLN A 7 5.31 -7.15 4.86
N GLU A 8 6.44 -7.81 4.63
CA GLU A 8 6.90 -8.18 3.30
C GLU A 8 6.48 -9.62 3.00
N PHE A 9 5.83 -9.82 1.86
CA PHE A 9 5.45 -11.15 1.37
C PHE A 9 6.45 -11.60 0.32
N ARG A 10 7.47 -12.36 0.75
CA ARG A 10 8.39 -13.03 -0.18
C ARG A 10 7.80 -14.34 -0.67
N LYS A 11 8.02 -14.70 -1.96
CA LYS A 11 7.80 -16.07 -2.40
C LYS A 11 8.67 -16.98 -1.54
N ARG A 12 8.06 -17.98 -0.89
CA ARG A 12 8.82 -19.03 -0.19
C ARG A 12 9.70 -19.73 -1.22
N GLU A 13 10.98 -19.45 -1.20
CA GLU A 13 11.95 -20.34 -1.80
C GLU A 13 12.06 -21.57 -0.92
N LEU A 14 12.00 -22.75 -1.54
CA LEU A 14 12.19 -24.00 -0.84
C LEU A 14 13.56 -24.01 -0.17
N PRO A 15 13.72 -24.67 1.01
CA PRO A 15 14.96 -24.63 1.76
C PRO A 15 16.11 -25.15 0.90
N VAL A 16 17.11 -24.31 0.71
CA VAL A 16 18.38 -24.69 0.08
C VAL A 16 19.02 -25.78 0.95
N ARG A 17 19.18 -26.98 0.40
CA ARG A 17 19.97 -28.05 1.03
C ARG A 17 21.37 -27.52 1.27
N THR A 18 21.79 -27.49 2.53
CA THR A 18 23.16 -27.17 2.92
C THR A 18 24.10 -28.23 2.32
N ILE A 19 24.81 -27.88 1.26
CA ILE A 19 25.91 -28.69 0.73
C ILE A 19 27.15 -28.29 1.51
N ARG A 20 27.67 -29.25 2.28
CA ARG A 20 28.92 -29.15 3.02
C ARG A 20 30.08 -28.96 2.01
N ALA A 21 30.76 -27.85 2.08
CA ALA A 21 31.90 -27.55 1.22
C ALA A 21 33.05 -28.52 1.53
N GLN A 22 33.46 -29.28 0.54
CA GLN A 22 34.79 -29.90 0.51
C GLN A 22 35.67 -29.00 -0.31
N THR A 23 36.78 -28.58 0.31
CA THR A 23 37.83 -27.80 -0.31
C THR A 23 38.50 -28.57 -1.45
N ALA A 24 38.34 -28.06 -2.67
CA ALA A 24 39.23 -28.40 -3.78
C ALA A 24 39.57 -27.09 -4.51
N THR A 25 40.81 -26.73 -4.41
CA THR A 25 41.45 -25.58 -5.11
C THR A 25 41.48 -25.86 -6.60
N THR A 26 40.61 -25.22 -7.36
CA THR A 26 40.81 -25.12 -8.82
C THR A 26 40.13 -23.83 -9.27
N THR A 27 40.91 -22.90 -9.78
CA THR A 27 40.49 -21.65 -10.37
C THR A 27 39.69 -21.92 -11.62
N PRO A 28 38.37 -21.57 -11.68
CA PRO A 28 37.67 -21.60 -12.94
C PRO A 28 37.76 -20.22 -13.62
N ALA A 29 38.03 -20.28 -14.91
CA ALA A 29 37.96 -19.17 -15.84
C ALA A 29 36.68 -18.37 -15.69
N ILE A 30 36.82 -17.04 -15.70
CA ILE A 30 35.69 -16.11 -15.76
C ILE A 30 35.00 -16.29 -17.11
N THR A 31 33.93 -17.04 -17.14
CA THR A 31 33.01 -17.02 -18.28
C THR A 31 32.14 -15.78 -18.08
N GLU A 32 32.33 -14.78 -18.92
CA GLU A 32 31.42 -13.63 -19.01
C GLU A 32 29.99 -14.16 -19.20
N ALA A 33 29.16 -14.00 -18.17
CA ALA A 33 27.74 -14.24 -18.28
C ALA A 33 27.17 -13.20 -19.25
N ALA A 34 26.54 -13.66 -20.31
CA ALA A 34 25.80 -12.80 -21.24
C ALA A 34 24.87 -11.87 -20.44
N PRO A 35 24.68 -10.59 -20.83
CA PRO A 35 23.85 -9.67 -20.10
C PRO A 35 22.43 -10.21 -20.08
N GLU A 36 21.94 -10.60 -18.90
CA GLU A 36 20.53 -10.90 -18.68
C GLU A 36 19.73 -9.68 -19.17
N ALA A 37 18.89 -9.87 -20.16
CA ALA A 37 18.00 -8.86 -20.67
C ALA A 37 17.22 -8.31 -19.47
N LYS A 38 17.46 -7.06 -19.09
CA LYS A 38 16.74 -6.36 -18.01
C LYS A 38 15.27 -6.41 -18.38
N LYS A 39 14.54 -7.34 -17.78
CA LYS A 39 13.08 -7.42 -17.88
C LYS A 39 12.57 -6.08 -17.37
N THR A 40 12.05 -5.26 -18.28
CA THR A 40 11.49 -3.94 -17.92
C THR A 40 10.34 -4.21 -16.97
N LEU A 41 10.55 -3.98 -15.69
CA LEU A 41 9.52 -4.16 -14.68
C LEU A 41 8.42 -3.12 -14.95
N ARG A 42 7.16 -3.58 -15.00
CA ARG A 42 6.01 -2.67 -15.01
C ARG A 42 6.06 -1.75 -13.79
N LYS A 43 5.35 -0.62 -13.85
CA LYS A 43 5.22 0.25 -12.67
C LYS A 43 4.63 -0.52 -11.49
N CYS A 44 5.17 -0.26 -10.30
CA CYS A 44 4.64 -0.73 -9.03
C CYS A 44 3.27 -0.08 -8.78
N VAL A 45 2.23 -0.86 -8.50
CA VAL A 45 0.91 -0.32 -8.15
C VAL A 45 0.77 -0.25 -6.64
N VAL A 46 0.59 0.97 -6.11
CA VAL A 46 0.53 1.26 -4.68
C VAL A 46 -0.82 1.86 -4.34
N VAL A 47 -1.60 1.21 -3.49
CA VAL A 47 -2.84 1.78 -2.92
C VAL A 47 -2.49 2.50 -1.62
N ILE A 48 -2.87 3.78 -1.48
CA ILE A 48 -2.64 4.59 -0.28
C ILE A 48 -3.97 5.15 0.20
N THR A 49 -4.38 4.78 1.42
CA THR A 49 -5.58 5.34 2.03
C THR A 49 -5.30 6.72 2.60
N GLY A 50 -6.26 7.65 2.46
CA GLY A 50 -6.10 9.01 2.97
C GLY A 50 -5.03 9.85 2.25
N ALA A 51 -4.81 9.58 0.96
CA ALA A 51 -3.76 10.23 0.17
C ALA A 51 -4.07 11.68 -0.25
N SER A 52 -5.17 12.29 0.20
CA SER A 52 -5.56 13.66 -0.18
C SER A 52 -4.93 14.76 0.67
N SER A 53 -4.13 14.42 1.69
CA SER A 53 -3.47 15.39 2.57
C SER A 53 -2.35 14.73 3.39
N GLY A 54 -1.56 15.56 4.08
CA GLY A 54 -0.57 15.13 5.07
C GLY A 54 0.41 14.09 4.54
N LEU A 55 0.71 13.09 5.39
CA LEU A 55 1.68 12.03 5.09
C LEU A 55 1.29 11.21 3.86
N GLY A 56 -0.01 10.88 3.71
CA GLY A 56 -0.49 10.11 2.55
C GLY A 56 -0.25 10.83 1.22
N LEU A 57 -0.49 12.16 1.16
CA LEU A 57 -0.22 12.96 -0.03
C LEU A 57 1.29 13.08 -0.30
N ALA A 58 2.09 13.32 0.74
CA ALA A 58 3.55 13.40 0.61
C ALA A 58 4.14 12.07 0.10
N THR A 59 3.64 10.94 0.61
CA THR A 59 4.03 9.60 0.14
C THR A 59 3.62 9.37 -1.31
N ALA A 60 2.38 9.74 -1.67
CA ALA A 60 1.88 9.63 -3.05
C ALA A 60 2.76 10.43 -4.01
N LYS A 61 3.12 11.67 -3.65
CA LYS A 61 4.01 12.52 -4.42
C LYS A 61 5.38 11.87 -4.60
N ALA A 62 6.05 11.52 -3.50
CA ALA A 62 7.39 10.94 -3.53
C ALA A 62 7.47 9.68 -4.40
N LEU A 63 6.49 8.77 -4.29
CA LEU A 63 6.43 7.56 -5.12
C LEU A 63 6.18 7.86 -6.60
N SER A 64 5.29 8.81 -6.88
CA SER A 64 4.94 9.22 -8.25
C SER A 64 6.11 9.89 -8.97
N GLU A 65 6.92 10.68 -8.26
CA GLU A 65 8.11 11.38 -8.80
C GLU A 65 9.21 10.41 -9.24
N THR A 66 9.25 9.20 -8.68
CA THR A 66 10.21 8.17 -9.14
C THR A 66 9.93 7.68 -10.56
N GLY A 67 8.72 7.89 -11.09
CA GLY A 67 8.26 7.32 -12.36
C GLY A 67 8.09 5.79 -12.35
N GLN A 68 8.49 5.13 -11.26
CA GLN A 68 8.46 3.67 -11.12
C GLN A 68 7.15 3.15 -10.51
N CYS A 69 6.33 4.04 -9.95
CA CYS A 69 5.08 3.68 -9.29
C CYS A 69 3.88 4.34 -9.97
N HIS A 70 2.75 3.62 -9.92
CA HIS A 70 1.41 4.16 -10.14
C HIS A 70 0.65 4.12 -8.83
N VAL A 71 0.21 5.29 -8.36
CA VAL A 71 -0.41 5.44 -7.04
C VAL A 71 -1.93 5.49 -7.17
N ILE A 72 -2.62 4.59 -6.49
CA ILE A 72 -4.07 4.66 -6.28
C ILE A 72 -4.32 5.46 -5.00
N MET A 73 -4.79 6.69 -5.17
CA MET A 73 -5.16 7.57 -4.07
C MET A 73 -6.57 7.23 -3.59
N ALA A 74 -6.68 6.37 -2.57
CA ALA A 74 -7.95 5.93 -2.01
C ALA A 74 -8.44 6.95 -0.98
N CYS A 75 -9.46 7.73 -1.33
CA CYS A 75 -9.89 8.90 -0.57
C CYS A 75 -11.42 9.03 -0.54
N ARG A 76 -11.96 9.52 0.59
CA ARG A 76 -13.39 9.78 0.76
C ARG A 76 -13.90 10.90 -0.17
N ASN A 77 -13.11 11.96 -0.33
CA ASN A 77 -13.48 13.09 -1.18
C ASN A 77 -12.63 13.09 -2.45
N PHE A 78 -13.24 12.65 -3.55
CA PHE A 78 -12.61 12.57 -4.87
C PHE A 78 -12.05 13.91 -5.35
N LEU A 79 -12.88 14.96 -5.30
CA LEU A 79 -12.47 16.29 -5.79
C LEU A 79 -11.33 16.88 -4.99
N LYS A 80 -11.34 16.68 -3.65
CA LYS A 80 -10.23 17.11 -2.79
C LYS A 80 -8.95 16.38 -3.17
N ALA A 81 -9.01 15.08 -3.43
CA ALA A 81 -7.84 14.28 -3.79
C ALA A 81 -7.27 14.69 -5.16
N GLU A 82 -8.11 14.89 -6.17
CA GLU A 82 -7.69 15.39 -7.49
C GLU A 82 -7.03 16.78 -7.40
N ARG A 83 -7.61 17.70 -6.65
CA ARG A 83 -7.02 19.03 -6.42
C ARG A 83 -5.68 18.93 -5.70
N ALA A 84 -5.60 18.09 -4.66
CA ALA A 84 -4.37 17.89 -3.89
C ALA A 84 -3.25 17.31 -4.77
N ALA A 85 -3.53 16.31 -5.58
CA ALA A 85 -2.58 15.72 -6.51
C ALA A 85 -2.06 16.74 -7.52
N LYS A 86 -2.97 17.53 -8.11
CA LYS A 86 -2.62 18.60 -9.06
C LYS A 86 -1.76 19.69 -8.40
N THR A 87 -2.16 20.16 -7.21
CA THR A 87 -1.41 21.19 -6.46
C THR A 87 -0.03 20.70 -6.02
N ALA A 88 0.07 19.41 -5.68
CA ALA A 88 1.35 18.79 -5.34
C ALA A 88 2.25 18.53 -6.55
N GLY A 89 1.76 18.74 -7.78
CA GLY A 89 2.52 18.51 -9.02
C GLY A 89 2.70 17.04 -9.36
N ILE A 90 1.79 16.15 -8.91
CA ILE A 90 1.86 14.73 -9.24
C ILE A 90 1.47 14.53 -10.71
N PRO A 91 2.32 13.90 -11.56
CA PRO A 91 2.00 13.64 -12.95
C PRO A 91 0.74 12.79 -13.09
N LYS A 92 -0.19 13.20 -13.97
CA LYS A 92 -1.51 12.55 -14.09
C LYS A 92 -1.42 11.08 -14.49
N GLU A 93 -0.41 10.71 -15.24
CA GLU A 93 -0.12 9.33 -15.66
C GLU A 93 0.40 8.44 -14.52
N ASN A 94 0.76 9.01 -13.37
CA ASN A 94 1.34 8.29 -12.24
C ASN A 94 0.36 8.11 -11.08
N TYR A 95 -0.88 8.60 -11.18
CA TYR A 95 -1.89 8.35 -10.16
C TYR A 95 -3.29 8.15 -10.73
N THR A 96 -4.12 7.52 -9.91
CA THR A 96 -5.57 7.42 -10.10
C THR A 96 -6.25 7.65 -8.76
N VAL A 97 -7.30 8.47 -8.72
CA VAL A 97 -8.11 8.63 -7.51
C VAL A 97 -9.25 7.62 -7.55
N MET A 98 -9.45 6.91 -6.44
CA MET A 98 -10.60 6.02 -6.24
C MET A 98 -11.31 6.36 -4.93
N HIS A 99 -12.65 6.30 -4.96
CA HIS A 99 -13.45 6.58 -3.77
C HIS A 99 -13.30 5.48 -2.73
N LEU A 100 -13.01 5.87 -1.48
CA LEU A 100 -12.97 4.98 -0.31
C LEU A 100 -13.34 5.76 0.94
N ASP A 101 -14.43 5.38 1.59
CA ASP A 101 -14.77 5.82 2.94
C ASP A 101 -14.59 4.66 3.92
N LEU A 102 -13.55 4.74 4.77
CA LEU A 102 -13.24 3.71 5.76
C LEU A 102 -14.25 3.71 6.93
N ALA A 103 -15.06 4.76 7.08
CA ALA A 103 -16.16 4.81 8.03
C ALA A 103 -17.42 4.09 7.53
N SER A 104 -17.35 3.39 6.40
CA SER A 104 -18.41 2.55 5.87
C SER A 104 -17.83 1.25 5.32
N LEU A 105 -18.18 0.13 5.92
CA LEU A 105 -17.73 -1.19 5.48
C LEU A 105 -18.25 -1.53 4.08
N GLU A 106 -19.40 -1.00 3.71
CA GLU A 106 -19.94 -1.13 2.36
C GLU A 106 -19.08 -0.36 1.34
N SER A 107 -18.66 0.86 1.66
CA SER A 107 -17.74 1.63 0.82
C SER A 107 -16.39 0.91 0.62
N VAL A 108 -15.90 0.21 1.65
CA VAL A 108 -14.67 -0.61 1.54
C VAL A 108 -14.87 -1.74 0.53
N ARG A 109 -16.02 -2.43 0.54
CA ARG A 109 -16.35 -3.51 -0.43
C ARG A 109 -16.43 -2.96 -1.86
N GLN A 110 -17.14 -1.85 -2.04
CA GLN A 110 -17.27 -1.18 -3.34
C GLN A 110 -15.93 -0.70 -3.90
N PHE A 111 -15.03 -0.22 -3.03
CA PHE A 111 -13.67 0.12 -3.43
C PHE A 111 -12.93 -1.11 -3.96
N VAL A 112 -12.97 -2.23 -3.23
CA VAL A 112 -12.31 -3.49 -3.63
C VAL A 112 -12.82 -3.98 -4.98
N ASP A 113 -14.14 -3.94 -5.18
CA ASP A 113 -14.75 -4.34 -6.45
C ASP A 113 -14.36 -3.42 -7.60
N THR A 114 -14.30 -2.11 -7.34
CA THR A 114 -13.84 -1.10 -8.32
C THR A 114 -12.37 -1.29 -8.66
N PHE A 115 -11.52 -1.51 -7.65
CA PHE A 115 -10.11 -1.79 -7.86
C PHE A 115 -9.90 -3.06 -8.70
N ARG A 116 -10.59 -4.16 -8.38
CA ARG A 116 -10.51 -5.42 -9.15
C ARG A 116 -10.99 -5.24 -10.59
N ARG A 117 -12.07 -4.51 -10.83
CA ARG A 117 -12.56 -4.19 -12.18
C ARG A 117 -11.58 -3.36 -13.00
N SER A 118 -10.71 -2.58 -12.38
CA SER A 118 -9.66 -1.84 -13.09
C SER A 118 -8.61 -2.75 -13.72
N GLY A 119 -8.53 -4.02 -13.31
CA GLY A 119 -7.53 -4.98 -13.79
C GLY A 119 -6.11 -4.69 -13.33
N MET A 120 -5.90 -3.67 -12.49
CA MET A 120 -4.57 -3.34 -11.97
C MET A 120 -4.13 -4.36 -10.92
N PRO A 121 -2.86 -4.80 -10.94
CA PRO A 121 -2.31 -5.63 -9.87
C PRO A 121 -2.14 -4.81 -8.60
N LEU A 122 -2.12 -5.46 -7.44
CA LEU A 122 -1.81 -4.82 -6.16
C LEU A 122 -0.43 -5.25 -5.69
N ASP A 123 0.51 -4.32 -5.61
CA ASP A 123 1.88 -4.59 -5.17
C ASP A 123 2.15 -4.12 -3.75
N VAL A 124 1.59 -2.95 -3.38
CA VAL A 124 1.73 -2.38 -2.05
C VAL A 124 0.38 -1.81 -1.59
N LEU A 125 -0.02 -2.14 -0.37
CA LEU A 125 -1.16 -1.52 0.31
C LEU A 125 -0.65 -0.73 1.51
N VAL A 126 -0.93 0.58 1.53
CA VAL A 126 -0.58 1.50 2.63
C VAL A 126 -1.84 1.94 3.36
N CYS A 127 -2.06 1.39 4.54
CA CYS A 127 -3.13 1.74 5.48
C CYS A 127 -2.67 2.98 6.26
N ASN A 128 -2.94 4.18 5.73
CA ASN A 128 -2.44 5.45 6.27
C ASN A 128 -3.55 6.36 6.82
N ALA A 129 -4.76 6.29 6.27
CA ALA A 129 -5.84 7.17 6.71
C ALA A 129 -6.12 7.03 8.21
N ALA A 130 -6.38 8.16 8.87
CA ALA A 130 -6.81 8.17 10.26
C ALA A 130 -7.71 9.37 10.52
N VAL A 131 -8.61 9.22 11.48
CA VAL A 131 -9.35 10.29 12.14
C VAL A 131 -8.86 10.39 13.58
N TYR A 132 -8.67 11.63 14.05
CA TYR A 132 -8.28 11.94 15.41
C TYR A 132 -9.08 13.15 15.87
N LEU A 133 -9.94 12.95 16.86
CA LEU A 133 -10.93 13.93 17.32
C LEU A 133 -10.76 14.20 18.85
N PRO A 134 -9.59 14.72 19.28
CA PRO A 134 -9.27 14.83 20.72
C PRO A 134 -10.16 15.80 21.48
N THR A 135 -10.85 16.71 20.77
CA THR A 135 -11.73 17.74 21.36
C THR A 135 -13.21 17.43 21.21
N ALA A 136 -13.57 16.29 20.63
CA ALA A 136 -14.96 15.90 20.49
C ALA A 136 -15.56 15.64 21.87
N LYS A 137 -16.66 16.34 22.20
CA LYS A 137 -17.37 16.17 23.48
C LYS A 137 -18.23 14.91 23.49
N GLU A 138 -18.73 14.53 22.33
CA GLU A 138 -19.61 13.36 22.15
C GLU A 138 -18.98 12.40 21.12
N PRO A 139 -19.13 11.10 21.33
CA PRO A 139 -18.67 10.13 20.35
C PRO A 139 -19.48 10.23 19.05
N THR A 140 -18.82 10.11 17.93
CA THR A 140 -19.43 9.95 16.62
C THR A 140 -19.27 8.51 16.13
N TYR A 141 -20.17 8.07 15.28
CA TYR A 141 -20.24 6.66 14.88
C TYR A 141 -20.15 6.50 13.37
N THR A 142 -19.69 5.33 12.94
CA THR A 142 -19.69 4.91 11.54
C THR A 142 -21.10 4.55 11.08
N ALA A 143 -21.25 4.28 9.78
CA ALA A 143 -22.54 3.83 9.23
C ALA A 143 -23.07 2.54 9.91
N GLU A 144 -22.17 1.69 10.39
CA GLU A 144 -22.49 0.43 11.06
C GLU A 144 -22.55 0.56 12.60
N GLY A 145 -22.45 1.78 13.15
CA GLY A 145 -22.60 2.05 14.58
C GLY A 145 -21.34 1.81 15.43
N PHE A 146 -20.17 1.67 14.83
CA PHE A 146 -18.91 1.65 15.56
C PHE A 146 -18.45 3.08 15.90
N GLU A 147 -17.75 3.25 17.04
CA GLU A 147 -17.11 4.55 17.29
C GLU A 147 -16.19 4.93 16.12
N LEU A 148 -16.23 6.20 15.74
CA LEU A 148 -15.69 6.67 14.45
C LEU A 148 -14.19 6.40 14.29
N SER A 149 -13.39 6.58 15.37
CA SER A 149 -11.94 6.36 15.29
C SER A 149 -11.62 4.88 15.18
N VAL A 150 -12.25 4.03 15.98
CA VAL A 150 -12.10 2.57 15.90
C VAL A 150 -12.60 2.05 14.57
N GLY A 151 -13.77 2.50 14.13
CA GLY A 151 -14.36 2.09 12.84
C GLY A 151 -13.46 2.45 11.66
N THR A 152 -13.02 3.70 11.60
CA THR A 152 -12.22 4.21 10.48
C THR A 152 -10.78 3.73 10.51
N ASN A 153 -10.09 3.90 11.67
CA ASN A 153 -8.65 3.67 11.76
C ASN A 153 -8.30 2.18 11.81
N HIS A 154 -9.20 1.36 12.37
CA HIS A 154 -8.96 -0.07 12.57
C HIS A 154 -9.87 -0.95 11.71
N LEU A 155 -11.19 -0.96 11.94
CA LEU A 155 -12.09 -1.93 11.33
C LEU A 155 -12.16 -1.80 9.80
N GLY A 156 -12.25 -0.57 9.29
CA GLY A 156 -12.24 -0.30 7.86
C GLY A 156 -10.96 -0.75 7.18
N HIS A 157 -9.80 -0.48 7.79
CA HIS A 157 -8.51 -0.95 7.28
C HIS A 157 -8.35 -2.47 7.40
N PHE A 158 -8.81 -3.06 8.51
CA PHE A 158 -8.77 -4.51 8.69
C PHE A 158 -9.57 -5.21 7.58
N LEU A 159 -10.80 -4.75 7.30
CA LEU A 159 -11.61 -5.31 6.23
C LEU A 159 -10.93 -5.12 4.86
N LEU A 160 -10.42 -3.91 4.58
CA LEU A 160 -9.72 -3.60 3.33
C LEU A 160 -8.53 -4.54 3.11
N ALA A 161 -7.67 -4.67 4.12
CA ALA A 161 -6.50 -5.54 4.07
C ALA A 161 -6.89 -7.01 3.89
N ARG A 162 -7.93 -7.49 4.59
CA ARG A 162 -8.42 -8.86 4.46
C ARG A 162 -8.96 -9.17 3.07
N LEU A 163 -9.73 -8.25 2.50
CA LEU A 163 -10.30 -8.44 1.16
C LEU A 163 -9.22 -8.39 0.06
N LEU A 164 -8.22 -7.51 0.19
CA LEU A 164 -7.15 -7.33 -0.81
C LEU A 164 -5.93 -8.23 -0.60
N LEU A 165 -5.90 -9.05 0.47
CA LEU A 165 -4.73 -9.88 0.78
C LEU A 165 -4.37 -10.85 -0.33
N ASP A 166 -5.37 -11.46 -0.96
CA ASP A 166 -5.13 -12.42 -2.04
C ASP A 166 -4.71 -11.72 -3.33
N ASP A 167 -5.22 -10.51 -3.58
CA ASP A 167 -4.76 -9.67 -4.71
C ASP A 167 -3.29 -9.30 -4.53
N LEU A 168 -2.90 -8.92 -3.30
CA LEU A 168 -1.51 -8.64 -2.95
C LEU A 168 -0.60 -9.87 -3.11
N LYS A 169 -1.06 -11.06 -2.69
CA LYS A 169 -0.30 -12.32 -2.84
C LYS A 169 -0.13 -12.73 -4.29
N LYS A 170 -1.14 -12.49 -5.14
CA LYS A 170 -1.12 -12.83 -6.57
C LYS A 170 -0.21 -11.92 -7.40
N SER A 171 0.18 -10.76 -6.89
CA SER A 171 1.09 -9.86 -7.60
C SER A 171 2.36 -10.60 -8.05
N ASP A 172 2.82 -10.28 -9.25
CA ASP A 172 4.09 -10.74 -9.81
C ASP A 172 5.26 -9.80 -9.50
N TYR A 173 4.99 -8.68 -8.80
CA TYR A 173 6.02 -7.72 -8.42
C TYR A 173 7.00 -8.34 -7.41
N PRO A 174 8.32 -8.06 -7.52
CA PRO A 174 9.33 -8.72 -6.69
C PRO A 174 9.14 -8.47 -5.19
N THR A 175 8.70 -7.27 -4.83
CA THR A 175 8.52 -6.85 -3.44
C THR A 175 7.08 -6.45 -3.20
N LYS A 176 6.35 -7.25 -2.41
CA LYS A 176 4.95 -7.01 -2.04
C LYS A 176 4.87 -6.63 -0.58
N ARG A 177 4.09 -5.58 -0.25
CA ARG A 177 4.03 -5.06 1.12
C ARG A 177 2.62 -4.67 1.54
N LEU A 178 2.28 -5.02 2.77
CA LEU A 178 1.23 -4.38 3.54
C LEU A 178 1.90 -3.47 4.57
N ILE A 179 1.61 -2.18 4.53
CA ILE A 179 2.17 -1.16 5.42
C ILE A 179 1.03 -0.58 6.24
N ILE A 180 1.16 -0.64 7.56
CA ILE A 180 0.21 -0.04 8.50
C ILE A 180 0.90 1.12 9.19
N VAL A 181 0.35 2.33 9.00
CA VAL A 181 0.83 3.55 9.65
C VAL A 181 0.14 3.68 11.00
N GLY A 182 0.91 3.74 12.07
CA GLY A 182 0.41 3.84 13.43
C GLY A 182 1.11 4.95 14.24
N SER A 183 0.69 5.11 15.48
CA SER A 183 1.29 6.04 16.43
C SER A 183 1.50 5.35 17.78
N ILE A 184 2.52 5.79 18.52
CA ILE A 184 2.76 5.34 19.91
C ILE A 184 1.99 6.15 20.95
N THR A 185 1.17 7.11 20.52
CA THR A 185 0.43 8.00 21.45
C THR A 185 -0.82 7.34 22.06
N GLY A 186 -0.97 6.04 21.97
CA GLY A 186 -2.07 5.26 22.52
C GLY A 186 -1.67 4.36 23.69
N THR A 187 -0.58 4.65 24.37
CA THR A 187 -0.18 3.91 25.57
C THR A 187 -0.65 4.65 26.81
N ASP A 188 -1.34 3.93 27.65
CA ASP A 188 -1.82 4.08 29.04
C ASP A 188 -3.30 4.27 29.14
#